data_1cfc06c6dbbabe814e5c8e782882251c
#
_entry.id   1cfc06c6dbbabe814e5c8e782882251c
#
_cell.length_a   1.000
_cell.length_b   1.000
_cell.length_c   1.000
_cell.angle_alpha   90.00
_cell.angle_beta   90.00
_cell.angle_gamma   90.00
#
_symmetry.space_group_name_H-M   'P 1'
#
loop_
_entity.id
_entity.type
_entity.pdbx_description
1 polymer ?
#
loop_
_entity_poly.entity_id
_entity_poly.type
_entity_poly.pdbx_seq_one_letter_code
_entity_poly.pdbx_strand_id
1 'polypeptide(L)'
;MKKRIALLLVLVMTLALFTGCAAKDTTEPKTTTEPEAPEETAEPETPEEPMAEPVELIMFAAASMTETLNQIAELYKEVAPNVTLVYNFDSSGTLKTQIEEGADCDVFISAAPKQMNALDASRDADGGNADGLDFVLQGTRINLLENKVALAVPEGNPKNITSYDELAAGLQDGTVFLAMGNADVPVGQYTQKIFACYGLDEEALANAGVLTYGTNVKEVTTQVSEAAVAYPFIERHDRKPHGRVTFGQRPGPMG
;
A
#
# COMPACT_ATOMS: atom_id res chain seq x y z
N MET A 1 -34.01 -9.09 -27.91
CA MET A 1 -35.03 -8.28 -27.23
C MET A 1 -34.45 -7.65 -25.95
N LYS A 2 -33.37 -6.87 -26.03
CA LYS A 2 -32.74 -6.19 -24.85
C LYS A 2 -32.22 -4.80 -25.18
N LYS A 3 -32.86 -4.04 -26.06
CA LYS A 3 -32.41 -2.69 -26.48
C LYS A 3 -33.53 -1.62 -26.43
N ARG A 4 -34.57 -1.74 -25.60
CA ARG A 4 -35.68 -0.76 -25.55
C ARG A 4 -36.10 -0.29 -24.15
N ILE A 5 -35.24 -0.35 -23.14
CA ILE A 5 -35.60 0.12 -21.78
C ILE A 5 -34.75 1.35 -21.31
N ALA A 6 -33.86 1.89 -22.15
CA ALA A 6 -33.00 3.01 -21.77
C ALA A 6 -33.46 4.40 -22.25
N LEU A 7 -34.74 4.59 -22.58
CA LEU A 7 -35.22 5.86 -23.16
C LEU A 7 -36.44 6.48 -22.46
N LEU A 8 -36.66 6.21 -21.19
CA LEU A 8 -37.87 6.69 -20.49
C LEU A 8 -37.62 7.36 -19.13
N LEU A 9 -36.42 7.86 -18.86
CA LEU A 9 -36.07 8.51 -17.57
C LEU A 9 -35.45 9.91 -17.69
N VAL A 10 -35.66 10.61 -18.81
CA VAL A 10 -35.14 11.97 -19.05
C VAL A 10 -36.28 12.97 -19.36
N LEU A 11 -37.47 12.80 -18.84
CA LEU A 11 -38.55 13.77 -19.14
C LEU A 11 -39.44 14.09 -17.92
N VAL A 12 -38.89 14.41 -16.77
CA VAL A 12 -39.66 15.07 -15.68
C VAL A 12 -38.69 15.92 -14.86
N MET A 13 -38.23 17.05 -15.37
CA MET A 13 -37.69 18.14 -14.53
C MET A 13 -37.53 19.42 -15.34
N THR A 14 -38.62 19.91 -15.87
CA THR A 14 -38.75 21.31 -16.30
C THR A 14 -40.16 21.76 -16.03
N LEU A 15 -40.40 22.49 -14.95
CA LEU A 15 -41.42 23.55 -14.89
C LEU A 15 -41.58 24.06 -13.46
N ALA A 16 -41.05 25.22 -13.15
CA ALA A 16 -41.64 26.21 -12.24
C ALA A 16 -40.75 27.46 -12.22
N LEU A 17 -41.00 28.32 -13.17
CA LEU A 17 -40.65 29.73 -13.12
C LEU A 17 -41.96 30.53 -13.03
N PHE A 18 -41.88 31.75 -12.51
CA PHE A 18 -42.91 32.84 -12.41
C PHE A 18 -43.70 32.81 -11.10
N THR A 19 -43.80 33.87 -10.35
CA THR A 19 -44.03 35.32 -10.56
C THR A 19 -43.90 35.95 -9.17
N GLY A 20 -43.66 37.19 -8.93
CA GLY A 20 -43.95 38.44 -9.56
C GLY A 20 -43.66 39.65 -8.67
N CYS A 21 -43.70 40.73 -9.30
CA CYS A 21 -43.32 42.10 -9.06
C CYS A 21 -44.14 42.92 -8.03
N ALA A 22 -43.50 44.08 -7.68
CA ALA A 22 -44.06 45.45 -7.54
C ALA A 22 -44.48 45.86 -6.13
N ALA A 23 -44.29 47.03 -5.61
CA ALA A 23 -43.72 48.31 -5.96
C ALA A 23 -43.94 49.25 -4.77
N LYS A 24 -43.04 50.25 -4.60
CA LYS A 24 -43.21 51.62 -4.15
C LYS A 24 -44.13 51.99 -2.93
N ASP A 25 -43.67 52.76 -1.96
CA ASP A 25 -43.59 54.24 -2.02
C ASP A 25 -42.98 54.84 -0.73
N THR A 26 -42.11 55.78 -0.91
CA THR A 26 -41.78 57.06 -0.27
C THR A 26 -42.35 57.38 1.12
N THR A 27 -41.51 57.82 2.09
CA THR A 27 -41.42 59.14 2.69
C THR A 27 -40.36 59.25 3.78
N GLU A 28 -39.40 60.17 3.66
CA GLU A 28 -38.54 60.77 4.69
C GLU A 28 -39.32 61.92 5.38
N PRO A 29 -38.79 62.66 6.38
CA PRO A 29 -37.69 62.48 7.31
C PRO A 29 -38.05 62.72 8.78
N LYS A 30 -37.20 62.41 9.78
CA LYS A 30 -36.88 63.29 10.90
C LYS A 30 -35.65 62.92 11.70
N THR A 31 -34.76 63.84 11.76
CA THR A 31 -33.58 64.01 12.60
C THR A 31 -33.86 63.81 14.10
N THR A 32 -33.02 63.11 14.84
CA THR A 32 -32.66 63.41 16.23
C THR A 32 -31.32 62.78 16.55
N THR A 33 -30.48 63.60 17.07
CA THR A 33 -29.09 63.57 17.58
C THR A 33 -28.78 62.39 18.53
N GLU A 34 -27.66 61.73 18.30
CA GLU A 34 -26.52 61.30 19.18
C GLU A 34 -26.80 60.80 20.63
N PRO A 35 -26.06 59.78 21.17
CA PRO A 35 -24.63 59.94 21.46
C PRO A 35 -23.73 58.74 21.05
N GLU A 36 -22.45 59.10 20.88
CA GLU A 36 -21.30 58.22 20.67
C GLU A 36 -21.24 57.03 21.61
N ALA A 37 -20.98 55.84 21.09
CA ALA A 37 -20.45 54.67 21.79
C ALA A 37 -19.08 54.31 21.18
N PRO A 38 -18.15 53.72 21.94
CA PRO A 38 -16.72 53.79 21.70
C PRO A 38 -16.27 52.97 20.48
N GLU A 39 -15.26 53.46 19.80
CA GLU A 39 -14.49 52.77 18.78
C GLU A 39 -14.05 51.39 19.29
N GLU A 40 -14.63 50.34 18.77
CA GLU A 40 -14.12 48.97 18.86
C GLU A 40 -12.87 48.93 17.99
N THR A 41 -11.73 48.86 18.67
CA THR A 41 -10.41 48.71 18.07
C THR A 41 -10.42 47.39 17.28
N ALA A 42 -10.48 47.47 15.96
CA ALA A 42 -10.29 46.34 15.09
C ALA A 42 -8.90 45.76 15.38
N GLU A 43 -8.83 44.55 15.93
CA GLU A 43 -7.62 43.71 15.94
C GLU A 43 -7.15 43.57 14.49
N PRO A 44 -5.84 43.69 14.22
CA PRO A 44 -5.33 43.48 12.88
C PRO A 44 -5.58 42.03 12.50
N GLU A 45 -6.45 41.83 11.50
CA GLU A 45 -6.63 40.55 10.84
C GLU A 45 -5.24 40.11 10.35
N THR A 46 -4.70 39.05 10.96
CA THR A 46 -3.53 38.36 10.46
C THR A 46 -3.88 37.88 9.04
N PRO A 47 -3.09 38.18 8.01
CA PRO A 47 -3.36 37.68 6.67
C PRO A 47 -3.40 36.15 6.74
N GLU A 48 -4.56 35.53 6.49
CA GLU A 48 -4.64 34.10 6.26
C GLU A 48 -3.75 33.79 5.06
N GLU A 49 -2.67 33.04 5.29
CA GLU A 49 -1.87 32.51 4.20
C GLU A 49 -2.84 31.69 3.30
N PRO A 50 -2.78 31.86 1.97
CA PRO A 50 -3.66 31.12 1.07
C PRO A 50 -3.49 29.64 1.32
N MET A 51 -4.54 28.98 1.81
CA MET A 51 -4.54 27.53 1.99
C MET A 51 -4.20 26.89 0.64
N ALA A 52 -3.16 26.08 0.61
CA ALA A 52 -2.76 25.33 -0.57
C ALA A 52 -3.93 24.48 -1.07
N GLU A 53 -4.09 24.39 -2.39
CA GLU A 53 -5.17 23.59 -3.00
C GLU A 53 -5.08 22.12 -2.54
N PRO A 54 -6.23 21.45 -2.33
CA PRO A 54 -6.25 20.03 -1.99
C PRO A 54 -5.58 19.20 -3.09
N VAL A 55 -4.69 18.30 -2.68
CA VAL A 55 -3.97 17.38 -3.57
C VAL A 55 -4.20 15.95 -3.08
N GLU A 56 -4.48 15.04 -4.01
CA GLU A 56 -4.52 13.61 -3.77
C GLU A 56 -3.27 12.97 -4.39
N LEU A 57 -2.56 12.14 -3.62
CA LEU A 57 -1.43 11.35 -4.10
C LEU A 57 -1.77 9.86 -4.02
N ILE A 58 -1.74 9.21 -5.18
CA ILE A 58 -2.00 7.77 -5.31
C ILE A 58 -0.69 7.01 -5.12
N MET A 59 -0.63 6.23 -4.05
CA MET A 59 0.56 5.51 -3.63
C MET A 59 0.37 4.00 -3.74
N PHE A 60 1.12 3.37 -4.63
CA PHE A 60 1.18 1.91 -4.71
C PHE A 60 2.31 1.42 -3.80
N ALA A 61 2.00 0.58 -2.84
CA ALA A 61 2.97 0.13 -1.85
C ALA A 61 2.86 -1.36 -1.53
N ALA A 62 4.00 -2.00 -1.35
CA ALA A 62 4.04 -3.41 -0.96
C ALA A 62 3.22 -3.66 0.31
N ALA A 63 2.40 -4.71 0.31
CA ALA A 63 1.47 -5.07 1.39
C ALA A 63 2.14 -5.23 2.77
N SER A 64 3.44 -5.57 2.80
CA SER A 64 4.24 -5.64 4.04
C SER A 64 4.37 -4.29 4.76
N MET A 65 4.11 -3.18 4.07
CA MET A 65 4.26 -1.82 4.61
C MET A 65 2.94 -1.19 5.07
N THR A 66 1.81 -1.90 4.94
CA THR A 66 0.46 -1.37 5.19
C THR A 66 0.34 -0.64 6.53
N GLU A 67 0.75 -1.29 7.63
CA GLU A 67 0.59 -0.72 8.97
C GLU A 67 1.46 0.53 9.15
N THR A 68 2.70 0.49 8.67
CA THR A 68 3.65 1.60 8.81
C THR A 68 3.23 2.80 7.96
N LEU A 69 2.81 2.58 6.71
CA LEU A 69 2.41 3.66 5.82
C LEU A 69 1.09 4.30 6.24
N ASN A 70 0.14 3.52 6.79
CA ASN A 70 -1.07 4.10 7.38
C ASN A 70 -0.75 5.00 8.59
N GLN A 71 0.23 4.62 9.44
CA GLN A 71 0.68 5.49 10.53
C GLN A 71 1.39 6.76 10.00
N ILE A 72 2.18 6.62 8.94
CA ILE A 72 2.82 7.77 8.28
C ILE A 72 1.75 8.71 7.69
N ALA A 73 0.68 8.18 7.09
CA ALA A 73 -0.39 9.00 6.54
C ALA A 73 -1.04 9.89 7.61
N GLU A 74 -1.27 9.36 8.82
CA GLU A 74 -1.83 10.17 9.91
C GLU A 74 -0.86 11.29 10.34
N LEU A 75 0.45 10.99 10.44
CA LEU A 75 1.46 11.99 10.77
C LEU A 75 1.66 13.02 9.65
N TYR A 76 1.46 12.61 8.40
CA TYR A 76 1.66 13.48 7.24
C TYR A 76 0.60 14.57 7.14
N LYS A 77 -0.59 14.36 7.69
CA LYS A 77 -1.64 15.39 7.79
C LYS A 77 -1.21 16.62 8.60
N GLU A 78 -0.30 16.44 9.56
CA GLU A 78 0.27 17.55 10.34
C GLU A 78 1.30 18.36 9.52
N VAL A 79 1.96 17.71 8.56
CA VAL A 79 3.01 18.33 7.71
C VAL A 79 2.41 18.99 6.47
N ALA A 80 1.42 18.35 5.86
CA ALA A 80 0.77 18.80 4.63
C ALA A 80 -0.74 18.56 4.70
N PRO A 81 -1.50 19.41 5.41
CA PRO A 81 -2.93 19.20 5.67
C PRO A 81 -3.79 19.24 4.39
N ASN A 82 -3.27 19.83 3.32
CA ASN A 82 -3.92 19.86 2.01
C ASN A 82 -3.65 18.61 1.15
N VAL A 83 -2.81 17.67 1.61
CA VAL A 83 -2.47 16.44 0.85
C VAL A 83 -3.17 15.23 1.45
N THR A 84 -3.88 14.49 0.62
CA THR A 84 -4.48 13.19 0.95
C THR A 84 -3.66 12.08 0.33
N LEU A 85 -3.17 11.13 1.14
CA LEU A 85 -2.47 9.94 0.66
C LEU A 85 -3.47 8.80 0.48
N VAL A 86 -3.62 8.32 -0.76
CA VAL A 86 -4.49 7.19 -1.13
C VAL A 86 -3.62 5.99 -1.43
N TYR A 87 -3.77 4.92 -0.66
CA TYR A 87 -2.93 3.74 -0.81
C TYR A 87 -3.63 2.60 -1.54
N ASN A 88 -2.89 1.98 -2.46
CA ASN A 88 -3.16 0.66 -3.00
C ASN A 88 -2.08 -0.31 -2.47
N PHE A 89 -2.47 -1.27 -1.64
CA PHE A 89 -1.56 -2.23 -1.03
C PHE A 89 -1.73 -3.62 -1.63
N ASP A 90 -0.69 -4.11 -2.29
CA ASP A 90 -0.65 -5.49 -2.80
C ASP A 90 0.80 -5.97 -2.91
N SER A 91 1.04 -7.13 -3.53
CA SER A 91 2.40 -7.55 -3.87
C SER A 91 3.03 -6.56 -4.84
N SER A 92 4.34 -6.37 -4.73
CA SER A 92 5.06 -5.48 -5.66
C SER A 92 4.94 -5.94 -7.12
N GLY A 93 4.75 -7.24 -7.35
CA GLY A 93 4.52 -7.80 -8.69
C GLY A 93 3.17 -7.40 -9.25
N THR A 94 2.09 -7.58 -8.48
CA THR A 94 0.73 -7.15 -8.85
C THR A 94 0.67 -5.66 -9.13
N LEU A 95 1.24 -4.84 -8.24
CA LEU A 95 1.26 -3.38 -8.39
C LEU A 95 2.03 -2.95 -9.65
N LYS A 96 3.18 -3.59 -9.93
CA LYS A 96 3.92 -3.39 -11.18
C LYS A 96 3.03 -3.64 -12.40
N THR A 97 2.32 -4.77 -12.43
CA THR A 97 1.42 -5.12 -13.53
C THR A 97 0.31 -4.09 -13.69
N GLN A 98 -0.30 -3.61 -12.60
CA GLN A 98 -1.31 -2.55 -12.65
C GLN A 98 -0.75 -1.25 -13.27
N ILE A 99 0.49 -0.86 -12.95
CA ILE A 99 1.16 0.30 -13.54
C ILE A 99 1.35 0.08 -15.04
N GLU A 100 1.79 -1.11 -15.46
CA GLU A 100 1.96 -1.47 -16.87
C GLU A 100 0.64 -1.46 -17.65
N GLU A 101 -0.46 -1.80 -16.99
CA GLU A 101 -1.83 -1.75 -17.53
C GLU A 101 -2.43 -0.34 -17.53
N GLY A 102 -1.70 0.66 -17.04
CA GLY A 102 -2.08 2.07 -17.09
C GLY A 102 -2.87 2.56 -15.87
N ALA A 103 -2.73 1.90 -14.71
CA ALA A 103 -3.28 2.43 -13.47
C ALA A 103 -2.53 3.70 -13.03
N ASP A 104 -3.28 4.70 -12.57
CA ASP A 104 -2.71 5.92 -12.03
C ASP A 104 -1.92 5.62 -10.74
N CYS A 105 -0.65 6.08 -10.72
CA CYS A 105 0.26 5.87 -9.60
C CYS A 105 1.27 7.02 -9.53
N ASP A 106 1.19 7.84 -8.48
CA ASP A 106 2.14 8.94 -8.28
C ASP A 106 3.43 8.47 -7.60
N VAL A 107 3.32 7.49 -6.69
CA VAL A 107 4.47 6.94 -5.95
C VAL A 107 4.37 5.43 -5.86
N PHE A 108 5.41 4.72 -6.33
CA PHE A 108 5.51 3.28 -6.19
C PHE A 108 6.57 2.89 -5.16
N ILE A 109 6.20 2.13 -4.14
CA ILE A 109 7.09 1.62 -3.08
C ILE A 109 7.15 0.09 -3.17
N SER A 110 8.19 -0.40 -3.83
CA SER A 110 8.43 -1.84 -4.04
C SER A 110 9.23 -2.45 -2.89
N ALA A 111 8.85 -3.66 -2.46
CA ALA A 111 9.60 -4.43 -1.47
C ALA A 111 10.90 -5.06 -2.03
N ALA A 112 11.09 -5.06 -3.36
CA ALA A 112 12.30 -5.58 -3.98
C ALA A 112 12.73 -4.73 -5.18
N PRO A 113 14.04 -4.66 -5.48
CA PRO A 113 14.56 -3.90 -6.62
C PRO A 113 14.06 -4.41 -7.98
N LYS A 114 13.75 -5.71 -8.11
CA LYS A 114 13.37 -6.34 -9.38
C LYS A 114 12.19 -5.64 -10.06
N GLN A 115 11.12 -5.40 -9.33
CA GLN A 115 9.90 -4.78 -9.87
C GLN A 115 10.13 -3.31 -10.24
N MET A 116 10.88 -2.59 -9.43
CA MET A 116 11.26 -1.21 -9.72
C MET A 116 12.20 -1.14 -10.93
N ASN A 117 13.17 -2.06 -11.05
CA ASN A 117 14.07 -2.12 -12.20
C ASN A 117 13.31 -2.31 -13.51
N ALA A 118 12.31 -3.16 -13.52
CA ALA A 118 11.52 -3.47 -14.71
C ALA A 118 10.73 -2.26 -15.25
N LEU A 119 10.45 -1.25 -14.41
CA LEU A 119 9.72 -0.03 -14.79
C LEU A 119 10.63 1.16 -15.09
N ASP A 120 11.95 1.04 -14.85
CA ASP A 120 12.92 2.14 -14.83
C ASP A 120 13.77 2.14 -16.10
N ALA A 121 13.56 3.12 -17.00
CA ALA A 121 14.30 3.27 -18.26
C ALA A 121 15.82 3.48 -18.08
N SER A 122 16.29 3.85 -16.86
CA SER A 122 17.72 3.91 -16.58
C SER A 122 18.37 2.52 -16.45
N ARG A 123 17.58 1.45 -16.49
CA ARG A 123 18.03 0.06 -16.48
C ARG A 123 17.93 -0.52 -17.89
N ASP A 124 18.96 -1.26 -18.26
CA ASP A 124 18.94 -2.10 -19.46
C ASP A 124 18.33 -3.48 -19.16
N ALA A 125 18.31 -4.35 -20.15
CA ALA A 125 17.79 -5.70 -20.01
C ALA A 125 18.54 -6.50 -18.94
N ASP A 126 19.86 -6.35 -18.83
CA ASP A 126 20.70 -7.00 -17.83
C ASP A 126 20.45 -6.40 -16.42
N GLY A 127 20.10 -5.12 -16.35
CA GLY A 127 19.67 -4.42 -15.15
C GLY A 127 18.24 -4.73 -14.71
N GLY A 128 17.49 -5.51 -15.53
CA GLY A 128 16.14 -5.98 -15.20
C GLY A 128 14.99 -5.28 -15.91
N ASN A 129 15.26 -4.39 -16.86
CA ASN A 129 14.25 -3.75 -17.74
C ASN A 129 14.29 -4.33 -19.16
N ALA A 130 13.95 -5.61 -19.27
CA ALA A 130 14.00 -6.32 -20.54
C ALA A 130 13.00 -5.78 -21.59
N ASP A 131 11.90 -5.20 -21.14
CA ASP A 131 10.80 -4.69 -21.98
C ASP A 131 10.99 -3.20 -22.34
N GLY A 132 12.03 -2.55 -21.82
CA GLY A 132 12.35 -1.14 -22.10
C GLY A 132 11.31 -0.15 -21.59
N LEU A 133 10.64 -0.44 -20.46
CA LEU A 133 9.60 0.39 -19.89
C LEU A 133 10.15 1.68 -19.25
N ASP A 134 9.39 2.76 -19.33
CA ASP A 134 9.75 4.09 -18.82
C ASP A 134 8.61 4.68 -17.99
N PHE A 135 8.36 4.09 -16.80
CA PHE A 135 7.34 4.56 -15.87
C PHE A 135 7.91 5.33 -14.68
N VAL A 136 9.24 5.28 -14.46
CA VAL A 136 9.88 5.94 -13.33
C VAL A 136 10.47 7.27 -13.77
N LEU A 137 9.99 8.38 -13.19
CA LEU A 137 10.54 9.70 -13.44
C LEU A 137 12.04 9.72 -13.08
N GLN A 138 12.87 10.09 -14.05
CA GLN A 138 14.32 10.03 -13.90
C GLN A 138 14.82 10.90 -12.75
N GLY A 139 15.70 10.31 -11.92
CA GLY A 139 16.29 10.98 -10.76
C GLY A 139 15.44 10.97 -9.49
N THR A 140 14.23 10.40 -9.51
CA THR A 140 13.37 10.33 -8.32
C THR A 140 13.50 9.03 -7.54
N ARG A 141 14.09 8.00 -8.13
CA ARG A 141 14.24 6.70 -7.48
C ARG A 141 15.22 6.75 -6.31
N ILE A 142 14.79 6.26 -5.16
CA ILE A 142 15.62 6.14 -3.96
C ILE A 142 15.55 4.73 -3.36
N ASN A 143 16.59 4.31 -2.67
CA ASN A 143 16.56 3.13 -1.81
C ASN A 143 16.09 3.56 -0.42
N LEU A 144 14.83 3.26 -0.11
CA LEU A 144 14.19 3.73 1.12
C LEU A 144 14.62 2.90 2.34
N LEU A 145 14.67 1.56 2.20
CA LEU A 145 14.90 0.61 3.28
C LEU A 145 15.71 -0.61 2.78
N GLU A 146 16.30 -1.32 3.72
CA GLU A 146 16.82 -2.66 3.51
C GLU A 146 15.71 -3.68 3.84
N ASN A 147 15.41 -4.58 2.90
CA ASN A 147 14.45 -5.66 3.11
C ASN A 147 15.19 -6.96 3.42
N LYS A 148 14.77 -7.66 4.50
CA LYS A 148 15.39 -8.91 4.97
C LYS A 148 14.31 -9.97 5.13
N VAL A 149 14.58 -11.18 4.64
CA VAL A 149 13.71 -12.32 4.86
C VAL A 149 13.98 -12.90 6.25
N ALA A 150 12.91 -13.21 6.97
CA ALA A 150 12.97 -13.88 8.25
C ALA A 150 12.05 -15.10 8.25
N LEU A 151 12.45 -16.14 8.96
CA LEU A 151 11.58 -17.26 9.27
C LEU A 151 10.64 -16.83 10.41
N ALA A 152 9.36 -16.91 10.18
CA ALA A 152 8.36 -16.72 11.22
C ALA A 152 7.77 -18.08 11.62
N VAL A 153 7.43 -18.22 12.89
CA VAL A 153 6.84 -19.44 13.43
C VAL A 153 5.54 -19.10 14.17
N PRO A 154 4.57 -20.03 14.24
CA PRO A 154 3.37 -19.87 15.05
C PRO A 154 3.69 -19.58 16.51
N GLU A 155 2.73 -19.02 17.23
CA GLU A 155 2.89 -18.79 18.68
C GLU A 155 3.25 -20.09 19.41
N GLY A 156 4.25 -19.99 20.29
CA GLY A 156 4.77 -21.13 21.05
C GLY A 156 5.66 -22.06 20.26
N ASN A 157 5.85 -21.83 18.95
CA ASN A 157 6.73 -22.66 18.10
C ASN A 157 6.55 -24.17 18.33
N PRO A 158 5.39 -24.76 18.05
CA PRO A 158 5.03 -26.12 18.48
C PRO A 158 5.91 -27.22 17.88
N LYS A 159 6.67 -26.91 16.81
CA LYS A 159 7.63 -27.84 16.18
C LYS A 159 9.08 -27.57 16.57
N ASN A 160 9.33 -26.58 17.46
CA ASN A 160 10.66 -26.16 17.91
C ASN A 160 11.63 -25.81 16.75
N ILE A 161 11.12 -25.26 15.65
CA ILE A 161 11.96 -24.83 14.52
C ILE A 161 12.64 -23.52 14.88
N THR A 162 13.97 -23.53 14.97
CA THR A 162 14.80 -22.39 15.36
C THR A 162 15.81 -22.00 14.29
N SER A 163 15.96 -22.85 13.27
CA SER A 163 16.92 -22.66 12.18
C SER A 163 16.34 -23.05 10.82
N TYR A 164 16.99 -22.58 9.77
CA TYR A 164 16.66 -22.98 8.40
C TYR A 164 17.01 -24.44 8.11
N ASP A 165 18.02 -24.99 8.77
CA ASP A 165 18.39 -26.41 8.65
C ASP A 165 17.27 -27.31 9.17
N GLU A 166 16.72 -26.98 10.34
CA GLU A 166 15.58 -27.70 10.93
C GLU A 166 14.32 -27.56 10.07
N LEU A 167 14.07 -26.38 9.50
CA LEU A 167 12.98 -26.17 8.54
C LEU A 167 13.14 -27.05 7.31
N ALA A 168 14.35 -27.06 6.70
CA ALA A 168 14.63 -27.84 5.51
C ALA A 168 14.43 -29.35 5.75
N ALA A 169 14.93 -29.86 6.87
CA ALA A 169 14.71 -31.25 7.27
C ALA A 169 13.22 -31.56 7.46
N GLY A 170 12.50 -30.72 8.19
CA GLY A 170 11.07 -30.92 8.44
C GLY A 170 10.18 -30.85 7.20
N LEU A 171 10.56 -30.03 6.20
CA LEU A 171 9.89 -30.00 4.89
C LEU A 171 10.13 -31.30 4.11
N GLN A 172 11.36 -31.81 4.08
CA GLN A 172 11.71 -33.07 3.42
C GLN A 172 11.03 -34.28 4.06
N ASP A 173 10.91 -34.26 5.40
CA ASP A 173 10.25 -35.34 6.16
C ASP A 173 8.71 -35.22 6.15
N GLY A 174 8.16 -34.14 5.62
CA GLY A 174 6.72 -33.88 5.65
C GLY A 174 6.15 -33.56 7.03
N THR A 175 7.00 -33.28 8.01
CA THR A 175 6.57 -32.96 9.39
C THR A 175 6.31 -31.48 9.63
N VAL A 176 6.76 -30.63 8.72
CA VAL A 176 6.61 -29.16 8.75
C VAL A 176 5.93 -28.69 7.47
N PHE A 177 5.06 -27.72 7.60
CA PHE A 177 4.38 -27.06 6.48
C PHE A 177 4.88 -25.62 6.37
N LEU A 178 5.08 -25.13 5.15
CA LEU A 178 5.56 -23.79 4.88
C LEU A 178 4.50 -23.00 4.08
N ALA A 179 4.16 -21.81 4.56
CA ALA A 179 3.51 -20.82 3.75
C ALA A 179 4.56 -19.92 3.09
N MET A 180 4.45 -19.70 1.79
CA MET A 180 5.36 -18.83 1.05
C MET A 180 4.61 -17.96 0.05
N GLY A 181 5.23 -16.87 -0.42
CA GLY A 181 4.67 -16.10 -1.52
C GLY A 181 4.78 -16.90 -2.83
N ASN A 182 3.88 -16.64 -3.76
CA ASN A 182 4.02 -17.14 -5.13
C ASN A 182 5.20 -16.44 -5.84
N ALA A 183 5.48 -16.81 -7.10
CA ALA A 183 6.61 -16.29 -7.87
C ALA A 183 6.59 -14.77 -8.11
N ASP A 184 5.42 -14.13 -8.04
CA ASP A 184 5.25 -12.68 -8.25
C ASP A 184 5.47 -11.88 -6.96
N VAL A 185 5.48 -12.55 -5.81
CA VAL A 185 5.70 -11.94 -4.50
C VAL A 185 7.19 -11.93 -4.18
N PRO A 186 7.79 -10.78 -3.79
CA PRO A 186 9.19 -10.70 -3.41
C PRO A 186 9.62 -11.77 -2.38
N VAL A 187 8.83 -11.99 -1.33
CA VAL A 187 9.12 -13.02 -0.34
C VAL A 187 9.14 -14.43 -0.95
N GLY A 188 8.31 -14.73 -1.94
CA GLY A 188 8.34 -15.99 -2.67
C GLY A 188 9.65 -16.16 -3.44
N GLN A 189 10.09 -15.11 -4.15
CA GLN A 189 11.36 -15.13 -4.88
C GLN A 189 12.57 -15.30 -3.96
N TYR A 190 12.54 -14.74 -2.76
CA TYR A 190 13.58 -14.97 -1.75
C TYR A 190 13.52 -16.38 -1.18
N THR A 191 12.33 -16.94 -0.95
CA THR A 191 12.15 -18.33 -0.52
C THR A 191 12.73 -19.31 -1.53
N GLN A 192 12.50 -19.09 -2.83
CA GLN A 192 13.09 -19.91 -3.90
C GLN A 192 14.62 -19.91 -3.87
N LYS A 193 15.23 -18.75 -3.59
CA LYS A 193 16.69 -18.66 -3.42
C LYS A 193 17.19 -19.46 -2.20
N ILE A 194 16.42 -19.42 -1.10
CA ILE A 194 16.72 -20.21 0.10
C ILE A 194 16.59 -21.71 -0.23
N PHE A 195 15.54 -22.13 -0.92
CA PHE A 195 15.38 -23.51 -1.37
C PHE A 195 16.57 -23.97 -2.21
N ALA A 196 17.02 -23.15 -3.16
CA ALA A 196 18.21 -23.46 -3.97
C ALA A 196 19.48 -23.66 -3.10
N CYS A 197 19.67 -22.84 -2.04
CA CYS A 197 20.80 -22.99 -1.12
C CYS A 197 20.75 -24.30 -0.32
N TYR A 198 19.55 -24.79 0.01
CA TYR A 198 19.33 -26.03 0.78
C TYR A 198 19.08 -27.24 -0.10
N GLY A 199 19.14 -27.11 -1.43
CA GLY A 199 18.88 -28.21 -2.37
C GLY A 199 17.45 -28.73 -2.28
N LEU A 200 16.49 -27.87 -1.89
CA LEU A 200 15.06 -28.19 -1.82
C LEU A 200 14.42 -27.99 -3.20
N ASP A 201 13.64 -28.98 -3.62
CA ASP A 201 12.83 -28.89 -4.84
C ASP A 201 11.43 -28.40 -4.51
N GLU A 202 11.09 -27.18 -4.95
CA GLU A 202 9.79 -26.56 -4.69
C GLU A 202 8.63 -27.39 -5.25
N GLU A 203 8.77 -27.95 -6.46
CA GLU A 203 7.72 -28.75 -7.09
C GLU A 203 7.48 -30.06 -6.32
N ALA A 204 8.56 -30.73 -5.91
CA ALA A 204 8.46 -31.92 -5.09
C ALA A 204 7.78 -31.65 -3.74
N LEU A 205 8.13 -30.55 -3.07
CA LEU A 205 7.52 -30.13 -1.81
C LEU A 205 6.05 -29.75 -1.99
N ALA A 206 5.70 -29.06 -3.07
CA ALA A 206 4.31 -28.71 -3.40
C ALA A 206 3.47 -29.98 -3.64
N ASN A 207 4.01 -30.93 -4.42
CA ASN A 207 3.36 -32.22 -4.68
C ASN A 207 3.20 -33.08 -3.40
N ALA A 208 4.12 -32.96 -2.45
CA ALA A 208 4.03 -33.57 -1.13
C ALA A 208 2.98 -32.87 -0.23
N GLY A 209 2.42 -31.72 -0.63
CA GLY A 209 1.41 -30.99 0.09
C GLY A 209 1.95 -30.24 1.32
N VAL A 210 3.26 -29.99 1.40
CA VAL A 210 3.88 -29.28 2.52
C VAL A 210 4.05 -27.78 2.27
N LEU A 211 3.68 -27.29 1.07
CA LEU A 211 3.70 -25.89 0.72
C LEU A 211 2.29 -25.32 0.54
N THR A 212 2.11 -24.07 0.98
CA THR A 212 0.96 -23.23 0.62
C THR A 212 1.47 -21.88 0.11
N TYR A 213 0.67 -21.24 -0.75
CA TYR A 213 1.07 -20.01 -1.43
C TYR A 213 0.13 -18.88 -1.09
N GLY A 214 0.70 -17.68 -0.87
CA GLY A 214 -0.03 -16.43 -0.76
C GLY A 214 0.28 -15.52 -1.94
N THR A 215 -0.68 -14.67 -2.31
CA THR A 215 -0.55 -13.68 -3.39
C THR A 215 0.16 -12.42 -2.92
N ASN A 216 0.29 -12.24 -1.61
CA ASN A 216 1.05 -11.18 -0.96
C ASN A 216 1.52 -11.63 0.44
N VAL A 217 2.43 -10.84 1.05
CA VAL A 217 3.03 -11.20 2.34
C VAL A 217 2.00 -11.23 3.48
N LYS A 218 0.90 -10.47 3.40
CA LYS A 218 -0.15 -10.50 4.43
C LYS A 218 -0.89 -11.82 4.45
N GLU A 219 -1.25 -12.35 3.29
CA GLU A 219 -1.84 -13.69 3.20
C GLU A 219 -0.92 -14.75 3.77
N VAL A 220 0.38 -14.71 3.40
CA VAL A 220 1.39 -15.61 3.97
C VAL A 220 1.42 -15.53 5.50
N THR A 221 1.41 -14.32 6.06
CA THR A 221 1.44 -14.11 7.53
C THR A 221 0.14 -14.59 8.18
N THR A 222 -1.01 -14.36 7.56
CA THR A 222 -2.32 -14.79 8.07
C THR A 222 -2.40 -16.32 8.16
N GLN A 223 -1.93 -17.02 7.13
CA GLN A 223 -1.91 -18.50 7.13
C GLN A 223 -1.16 -19.08 8.35
N VAL A 224 -0.13 -18.39 8.84
CA VAL A 224 0.62 -18.80 10.03
C VAL A 224 -0.08 -18.42 11.32
N SER A 225 -0.59 -17.20 11.41
CA SER A 225 -1.27 -16.72 12.62
C SER A 225 -2.54 -17.51 12.91
N GLU A 226 -3.22 -18.01 11.89
CA GLU A 226 -4.41 -18.85 12.00
C GLU A 226 -4.09 -20.34 12.24
N ALA A 227 -2.81 -20.69 12.42
CA ALA A 227 -2.33 -22.05 12.62
C ALA A 227 -2.73 -23.03 11.49
N ALA A 228 -3.12 -22.52 10.32
CA ALA A 228 -3.45 -23.33 9.15
C ALA A 228 -2.19 -24.02 8.58
N VAL A 229 -1.02 -23.37 8.76
CA VAL A 229 0.30 -23.85 8.35
C VAL A 229 1.37 -23.38 9.34
N ALA A 230 2.45 -24.13 9.44
CA ALA A 230 3.36 -23.97 10.56
C ALA A 230 4.38 -22.83 10.41
N TYR A 231 4.84 -22.46 9.20
CA TYR A 231 6.04 -21.62 9.07
C TYR A 231 6.06 -20.81 7.75
N PRO A 232 5.96 -19.47 7.74
CA PRO A 232 6.22 -18.67 6.56
C PRO A 232 7.61 -18.09 6.56
N PHE A 233 8.11 -17.78 5.37
CA PHE A 233 9.08 -16.72 5.21
C PHE A 233 8.32 -15.39 5.09
N ILE A 234 8.69 -14.41 5.90
CA ILE A 234 8.13 -13.06 5.86
C ILE A 234 9.20 -12.02 5.61
N GLU A 235 8.81 -10.93 4.99
CA GLU A 235 9.66 -9.76 4.84
C GLU A 235 9.67 -8.96 6.14
N ARG A 236 10.87 -8.68 6.64
CA ARG A 236 11.06 -7.88 7.85
C ARG A 236 11.53 -6.48 7.48
N HIS A 237 10.67 -5.50 7.71
CA HIS A 237 11.05 -4.11 7.83
C HIS A 237 11.29 -3.83 9.31
N ASP A 238 12.51 -3.48 9.70
CA ASP A 238 12.88 -3.43 11.12
C ASP A 238 11.97 -2.50 11.94
N ARG A 239 10.87 -3.05 12.50
CA ARG A 239 10.22 -2.60 13.74
C ARG A 239 9.24 -3.65 14.29
N LYS A 240 8.96 -3.55 15.60
CA LYS A 240 8.26 -4.51 16.46
C LYS A 240 6.98 -5.09 15.82
N PRO A 241 6.80 -6.42 15.81
CA PRO A 241 5.58 -7.04 15.33
C PRO A 241 4.40 -6.68 16.24
N HIS A 242 3.34 -6.16 15.67
CA HIS A 242 2.02 -6.24 16.27
C HIS A 242 1.43 -7.60 15.87
N GLY A 243 1.37 -8.50 16.83
CA GLY A 243 0.88 -9.86 16.61
C GLY A 243 1.98 -10.90 16.88
N ARG A 244 1.60 -11.98 17.51
CA ARG A 244 2.41 -13.01 18.12
C ARG A 244 3.15 -13.91 17.12
N VAL A 245 4.11 -13.34 16.41
CA VAL A 245 5.01 -14.07 15.53
C VAL A 245 6.41 -14.02 16.13
N THR A 246 7.00 -15.16 16.40
CA THR A 246 8.36 -15.28 16.92
C THR A 246 9.33 -15.48 15.76
N PHE A 247 10.47 -14.78 15.76
CA PHE A 247 11.48 -14.86 14.71
C PHE A 247 12.61 -15.82 15.10
N GLY A 248 12.92 -16.79 14.22
CA GLY A 248 14.08 -17.64 14.33
C GLY A 248 15.39 -16.92 13.95
N GLN A 249 16.53 -17.61 14.12
CA GLN A 249 17.84 -17.05 13.80
C GLN A 249 18.00 -16.75 12.30
N ARG A 250 18.80 -15.73 11.99
CA ARG A 250 19.16 -15.38 10.62
C ARG A 250 19.98 -16.48 9.98
N PRO A 251 19.83 -16.76 8.67
CA PRO A 251 20.86 -17.47 7.94
C PRO A 251 22.17 -16.70 8.06
N GLY A 252 23.28 -17.42 8.23
CA GLY A 252 24.60 -16.83 8.15
C GLY A 252 24.81 -16.14 6.80
N PRO A 253 25.84 -15.27 6.65
CA PRO A 253 26.12 -14.63 5.39
C PRO A 253 26.34 -15.72 4.33
N MET A 254 25.50 -15.68 3.30
CA MET A 254 25.72 -16.49 2.09
C MET A 254 26.95 -15.90 1.40
N GLY A 255 28.05 -16.67 1.38
CA GLY A 255 29.31 -16.38 0.71
C GLY A 255 29.18 -16.33 -0.81
#